data_27a8dc25baff0b9d5c98d3c70dffbbb0
#
_entry.id   27a8dc25baff0b9d5c98d3c70dffbbb0
#
_cell.length_a   1.000
_cell.length_b   1.000
_cell.length_c   1.000
_cell.angle_alpha   90.00
_cell.angle_beta   90.00
_cell.angle_gamma   90.00
#
_symmetry.space_group_name_H-M   'P 1'
#
loop_
_entity.id
_entity.type
_entity.pdbx_description
1 polymer ?
#
loop_
_entity_poly.entity_id
_entity_poly.type
_entity_poly.pdbx_seq_one_letter_code
_entity_poly.pdbx_strand_id
1 'polypeptide(L)'
;TMKAFWYLMDVHGVEWFHAYATSAMREASNVKSVIKKVKKAANIDIEPITGDREAKLIFGNFAQATMDERKDYLYIDVGGGSTELTLIREGRRVKGKSFQLGTVRQLAGRIPDGEWAAVEAYVTELKSEERPLYAIGTGGNANRLQRLALTPRDEAIPEGKLRKVAADLARLSVEKRRRQYHLKPDRADVIVPAANIYLKIMAMAGASHMLVPKVGLVDGMILSTHEEWLKSQKEEAKRKKAKAAKSAK
;
A
#
# COMPACT_ATOMS: atom_id res chain seq x y z
N THR A 1 22.80 -3.67 -0.12
CA THR A 1 21.50 -3.86 0.58
C THR A 1 20.96 -5.26 0.36
N MET A 2 20.72 -5.76 -0.88
CA MET A 2 20.11 -7.09 -1.13
C MET A 2 20.94 -8.25 -0.57
N LYS A 3 22.27 -8.21 -0.67
CA LYS A 3 23.15 -9.20 -0.01
C LYS A 3 22.98 -9.21 1.50
N ALA A 4 22.78 -8.05 2.15
CA ALA A 4 22.55 -8.01 3.60
C ALA A 4 21.24 -8.69 3.97
N PHE A 5 20.16 -8.52 3.19
CA PHE A 5 18.91 -9.25 3.39
C PHE A 5 19.11 -10.76 3.22
N TRP A 6 19.86 -11.17 2.19
CA TRP A 6 20.16 -12.60 2.00
C TRP A 6 20.88 -13.19 3.20
N TYR A 7 21.94 -12.53 3.71
CA TYR A 7 22.65 -13.00 4.91
C TYR A 7 21.76 -13.03 6.16
N LEU A 8 20.87 -12.04 6.32
CA LEU A 8 19.92 -12.06 7.44
C LEU A 8 18.95 -13.24 7.34
N MET A 9 18.43 -13.51 6.16
CA MET A 9 17.56 -14.68 5.93
C MET A 9 18.29 -15.98 6.21
N ASP A 10 19.53 -16.11 5.77
CA ASP A 10 20.37 -17.28 5.99
C ASP A 10 20.63 -17.51 7.49
N VAL A 11 21.06 -16.47 8.22
CA VAL A 11 21.30 -16.53 9.68
C VAL A 11 20.04 -16.91 10.45
N HIS A 12 18.86 -16.46 9.99
CA HIS A 12 17.58 -16.77 10.64
C HIS A 12 16.91 -18.04 10.12
N GLY A 13 17.56 -18.80 9.25
CA GLY A 13 17.02 -20.05 8.71
C GLY A 13 15.73 -19.85 7.92
N VAL A 14 15.60 -18.73 7.16
CA VAL A 14 14.40 -18.44 6.37
C VAL A 14 14.35 -19.36 5.15
N GLU A 15 13.41 -20.28 5.13
CA GLU A 15 13.23 -21.26 4.05
C GLU A 15 12.32 -20.77 2.91
N TRP A 16 11.43 -19.81 3.21
CA TRP A 16 10.43 -19.34 2.25
C TRP A 16 10.32 -17.81 2.27
N PHE A 17 10.52 -17.19 1.13
CA PHE A 17 10.43 -15.73 1.02
C PHE A 17 10.03 -15.30 -0.39
N HIS A 18 9.46 -14.10 -0.49
CA HIS A 18 9.23 -13.39 -1.74
C HIS A 18 9.87 -12.00 -1.71
N ALA A 19 10.31 -11.52 -2.86
CA ALA A 19 10.81 -10.17 -3.03
C ALA A 19 10.01 -9.46 -4.12
N TYR A 20 9.11 -8.57 -3.70
CA TYR A 20 8.29 -7.79 -4.63
C TYR A 20 8.86 -6.39 -4.85
N ALA A 21 8.66 -5.87 -6.06
CA ALA A 21 8.98 -4.50 -6.41
C ALA A 21 7.74 -3.80 -6.98
N THR A 22 7.56 -2.54 -6.61
CA THR A 22 6.37 -1.74 -6.94
C THR A 22 6.67 -0.64 -7.96
N SER A 23 5.95 0.47 -7.93
CA SER A 23 5.93 1.55 -8.91
C SER A 23 7.30 1.90 -9.51
N ALA A 24 8.29 2.24 -8.69
CA ALA A 24 9.62 2.67 -9.18
C ALA A 24 10.31 1.63 -10.08
N MET A 25 10.16 0.35 -9.75
CA MET A 25 10.73 -0.74 -10.56
C MET A 25 9.86 -1.06 -11.77
N ARG A 26 8.54 -0.92 -11.67
CA ARG A 26 7.64 -1.09 -12.84
C ARG A 26 7.95 -0.10 -13.95
N GLU A 27 8.28 1.15 -13.59
CA GLU A 27 8.52 2.25 -14.51
C GLU A 27 9.96 2.36 -14.99
N ALA A 28 10.88 1.63 -14.36
CA ALA A 28 12.29 1.71 -14.70
C ALA A 28 12.61 1.06 -16.06
N SER A 29 13.20 1.82 -16.99
CA SER A 29 13.62 1.30 -18.31
C SER A 29 14.67 0.19 -18.21
N ASN A 30 15.43 0.15 -17.12
CA ASN A 30 16.49 -0.82 -16.86
C ASN A 30 16.10 -1.95 -15.88
N VAL A 31 14.80 -2.15 -15.59
CA VAL A 31 14.30 -3.12 -14.59
C VAL A 31 14.87 -4.52 -14.79
N LYS A 32 14.89 -5.03 -16.02
CA LYS A 32 15.44 -6.37 -16.35
C LYS A 32 16.91 -6.50 -15.95
N SER A 33 17.70 -5.46 -16.20
CA SER A 33 19.13 -5.41 -15.83
C SER A 33 19.32 -5.41 -14.32
N VAL A 34 18.50 -4.63 -13.59
CA VAL A 34 18.54 -4.57 -12.12
C VAL A 34 18.20 -5.93 -11.52
N ILE A 35 17.10 -6.57 -11.93
CA ILE A 35 16.70 -7.90 -11.47
C ILE A 35 17.81 -8.93 -11.69
N LYS A 36 18.38 -8.97 -12.91
CA LYS A 36 19.49 -9.88 -13.22
C LYS A 36 20.72 -9.65 -12.34
N LYS A 37 21.07 -8.39 -12.08
CA LYS A 37 22.19 -8.04 -11.19
C LYS A 37 21.92 -8.47 -9.74
N VAL A 38 20.70 -8.27 -9.24
CA VAL A 38 20.31 -8.68 -7.87
C VAL A 38 20.33 -10.21 -7.76
N LYS A 39 19.74 -10.93 -8.71
CA LYS A 39 19.79 -12.40 -8.75
C LYS A 39 21.20 -12.92 -8.72
N LYS A 40 22.08 -12.38 -9.58
CA LYS A 40 23.51 -12.77 -9.61
C LYS A 40 24.25 -12.46 -8.31
N ALA A 41 23.95 -11.30 -7.69
CA ALA A 41 24.71 -10.81 -6.54
C ALA A 41 24.22 -11.34 -5.20
N ALA A 42 22.95 -11.66 -5.07
CA ALA A 42 22.31 -11.99 -3.79
C ALA A 42 21.40 -13.23 -3.85
N ASN A 43 21.32 -13.91 -4.99
CA ASN A 43 20.41 -15.03 -5.23
C ASN A 43 18.93 -14.76 -4.85
N ILE A 44 18.49 -13.50 -5.00
CA ILE A 44 17.13 -13.07 -4.74
C ILE A 44 16.46 -12.78 -6.09
N ASP A 45 15.31 -13.43 -6.33
CA ASP A 45 14.43 -13.13 -7.45
C ASP A 45 13.47 -12.01 -7.06
N ILE A 46 13.55 -10.88 -7.76
CA ILE A 46 12.63 -9.76 -7.56
C ILE A 46 11.51 -9.86 -8.59
N GLU A 47 10.26 -9.87 -8.13
CA GLU A 47 9.06 -9.82 -8.97
C GLU A 47 8.48 -8.40 -8.97
N PRO A 48 8.51 -7.67 -10.10
CA PRO A 48 7.76 -6.42 -10.23
C PRO A 48 6.25 -6.74 -10.29
N ILE A 49 5.51 -6.33 -9.27
CA ILE A 49 4.07 -6.58 -9.19
C ILE A 49 3.27 -5.41 -9.78
N THR A 50 2.13 -5.71 -10.38
CA THR A 50 1.18 -4.68 -10.86
C THR A 50 0.53 -3.94 -9.69
N GLY A 51 0.03 -2.71 -9.91
CA GLY A 51 -0.74 -1.99 -8.90
C GLY A 51 -1.97 -2.77 -8.43
N ASP A 52 -2.61 -3.53 -9.31
CA ASP A 52 -3.73 -4.41 -8.92
C ASP A 52 -3.30 -5.55 -7.99
N ARG A 53 -2.12 -6.15 -8.22
CA ARG A 53 -1.60 -7.17 -7.31
C ARG A 53 -1.18 -6.56 -5.97
N GLU A 54 -0.55 -5.41 -6.02
CA GLU A 54 -0.19 -4.62 -4.84
C GLU A 54 -1.43 -4.31 -3.99
N ALA A 55 -2.49 -3.79 -4.61
CA ALA A 55 -3.78 -3.55 -3.96
C ALA A 55 -4.41 -4.82 -3.38
N LYS A 56 -4.36 -5.96 -4.11
CA LYS A 56 -4.88 -7.24 -3.61
C LYS A 56 -4.13 -7.75 -2.38
N LEU A 57 -2.80 -7.61 -2.34
CA LEU A 57 -1.99 -8.01 -1.20
C LEU A 57 -2.35 -7.19 0.04
N ILE A 58 -2.51 -5.88 -0.11
CA ILE A 58 -2.90 -5.00 1.00
C ILE A 58 -4.32 -5.34 1.47
N PHE A 59 -5.24 -5.55 0.52
CA PHE A 59 -6.64 -5.81 0.81
C PHE A 59 -6.88 -7.15 1.52
N GLY A 60 -6.18 -8.23 1.15
CA GLY A 60 -6.32 -9.55 1.77
C GLY A 60 -6.18 -9.52 3.30
N ASN A 61 -5.40 -8.58 3.81
CA ASN A 61 -5.24 -8.34 5.24
C ASN A 61 -6.37 -7.55 5.89
N PHE A 62 -6.90 -6.57 5.17
CA PHE A 62 -7.78 -5.57 5.74
C PHE A 62 -9.22 -6.09 5.90
N ALA A 63 -9.69 -6.92 4.96
CA ALA A 63 -11.04 -7.45 4.96
C ALA A 63 -11.37 -8.31 6.18
N GLN A 64 -10.35 -8.84 6.86
CA GLN A 64 -10.55 -9.69 8.05
C GLN A 64 -10.71 -8.90 9.36
N ALA A 65 -10.40 -7.61 9.39
CA ALA A 65 -10.12 -6.98 10.68
C ALA A 65 -11.24 -6.10 11.27
N THR A 66 -12.09 -5.35 10.51
CA THR A 66 -13.08 -4.43 11.19
C THR A 66 -13.91 -3.59 10.21
N MET A 67 -14.40 -4.11 9.13
CA MET A 67 -15.22 -3.32 8.20
C MET A 67 -16.71 -3.40 8.58
N ASP A 68 -17.36 -2.25 8.68
CA ASP A 68 -18.83 -2.17 8.76
C ASP A 68 -19.40 -2.43 7.37
N GLU A 69 -20.08 -3.56 7.18
CA GLU A 69 -20.66 -3.98 5.89
C GLU A 69 -21.72 -3.01 5.34
N ARG A 70 -22.22 -2.09 6.17
CA ARG A 70 -23.17 -1.07 5.76
C ARG A 70 -22.51 0.14 5.09
N LYS A 71 -21.18 0.21 5.08
CA LYS A 71 -20.39 1.30 4.49
C LYS A 71 -19.63 0.82 3.28
N ASP A 72 -19.40 1.73 2.35
CA ASP A 72 -18.43 1.56 1.29
C ASP A 72 -17.09 2.18 1.71
N TYR A 73 -15.99 1.60 1.26
CA TYR A 73 -14.67 2.10 1.59
C TYR A 73 -13.85 2.32 0.32
N LEU A 74 -13.30 3.52 0.19
CA LEU A 74 -12.28 3.84 -0.81
C LEU A 74 -10.91 3.69 -0.18
N TYR A 75 -10.25 2.60 -0.48
CA TYR A 75 -8.87 2.37 -0.11
C TYR A 75 -7.96 3.26 -0.97
N ILE A 76 -7.07 4.00 -0.32
CA ILE A 76 -6.16 4.96 -0.93
C ILE A 76 -4.75 4.66 -0.42
N ASP A 77 -3.87 4.15 -1.27
CA ASP A 77 -2.45 3.98 -0.95
C ASP A 77 -1.62 4.98 -1.74
N VAL A 78 -1.05 5.95 -1.05
CA VAL A 78 -0.26 7.02 -1.65
C VAL A 78 1.22 6.69 -1.57
N GLY A 79 1.75 6.23 -2.68
CA GLY A 79 3.18 5.97 -2.87
C GLY A 79 3.97 7.18 -3.32
N GLY A 80 5.25 6.97 -3.65
CA GLY A 80 6.13 8.01 -4.20
C GLY A 80 5.80 8.34 -5.65
N GLY A 81 5.52 7.33 -6.48
CA GLY A 81 5.27 7.44 -7.91
C GLY A 81 3.83 7.23 -8.33
N SER A 82 3.05 6.47 -7.58
CA SER A 82 1.66 6.13 -7.89
C SER A 82 0.75 6.24 -6.68
N THR A 83 -0.54 6.25 -6.93
CA THR A 83 -1.61 6.09 -5.92
C THR A 83 -2.55 5.01 -6.39
N GLU A 84 -2.75 4.02 -5.55
CA GLU A 84 -3.67 2.91 -5.77
C GLU A 84 -5.02 3.24 -5.11
N LEU A 85 -6.09 3.19 -5.92
CA LEU A 85 -7.47 3.36 -5.45
C LEU A 85 -8.23 2.04 -5.59
N THR A 86 -8.88 1.59 -4.52
CA THR A 86 -9.68 0.36 -4.54
C THR A 86 -11.00 0.58 -3.81
N LEU A 87 -12.11 0.33 -4.49
CA LEU A 87 -13.44 0.30 -3.85
C LEU A 87 -13.64 -1.04 -3.17
N ILE A 88 -14.05 -0.96 -1.91
CA ILE A 88 -14.44 -2.08 -1.08
C ILE A 88 -15.91 -1.90 -0.69
N ARG A 89 -16.72 -2.90 -0.98
CA ARG A 89 -18.14 -2.95 -0.65
C ARG A 89 -18.44 -4.30 -0.02
N GLU A 90 -19.17 -4.32 1.09
CA GLU A 90 -19.53 -5.56 1.81
C GLU A 90 -18.31 -6.45 2.12
N GLY A 91 -17.22 -5.82 2.54
CA GLY A 91 -15.96 -6.51 2.83
C GLY A 91 -15.23 -7.10 1.62
N ARG A 92 -15.68 -6.83 0.38
CA ARG A 92 -15.10 -7.37 -0.86
C ARG A 92 -14.54 -6.27 -1.76
N ARG A 93 -13.41 -6.58 -2.40
CA ARG A 93 -12.87 -5.71 -3.44
C ARG A 93 -13.81 -5.74 -4.66
N VAL A 94 -14.33 -4.57 -5.03
CA VAL A 94 -15.18 -4.40 -6.21
C VAL A 94 -14.34 -4.02 -7.43
N LYS A 95 -13.58 -2.94 -7.32
CA LYS A 95 -12.81 -2.37 -8.43
C LYS A 95 -11.54 -1.70 -7.89
N GLY A 96 -10.44 -1.77 -8.61
CA GLY A 96 -9.19 -1.10 -8.24
C GLY A 96 -8.46 -0.60 -9.47
N LYS A 97 -7.78 0.55 -9.32
CA LYS A 97 -6.96 1.17 -10.35
C LYS A 97 -5.76 1.88 -9.74
N SER A 98 -4.62 1.81 -10.42
CA SER A 98 -3.41 2.57 -10.10
C SER A 98 -3.35 3.81 -10.99
N PHE A 99 -2.96 4.94 -10.40
CA PHE A 99 -2.79 6.23 -11.05
C PHE A 99 -1.36 6.70 -10.92
N GLN A 100 -0.82 7.38 -11.94
CA GLN A 100 0.52 7.95 -11.93
C GLN A 100 0.57 9.24 -11.10
N LEU A 101 0.09 9.15 -9.89
CA LEU A 101 -0.06 10.23 -8.92
C LEU A 101 0.63 9.82 -7.62
N GLY A 102 1.77 10.41 -7.32
CA GLY A 102 2.54 10.07 -6.12
C GLY A 102 3.25 11.28 -5.53
N THR A 103 3.67 11.17 -4.29
CA THR A 103 4.26 12.29 -3.54
C THR A 103 5.54 12.83 -4.15
N VAL A 104 6.44 11.96 -4.58
CA VAL A 104 7.70 12.34 -5.25
C VAL A 104 7.43 12.87 -6.65
N ARG A 105 6.49 12.25 -7.38
CA ARG A 105 6.08 12.71 -8.69
C ARG A 105 5.47 14.11 -8.64
N GLN A 106 4.66 14.40 -7.62
CA GLN A 106 4.06 15.71 -7.38
C GLN A 106 5.13 16.76 -7.04
N LEU A 107 6.09 16.45 -6.17
CA LEU A 107 7.21 17.35 -5.84
C LEU A 107 8.07 17.67 -7.05
N ALA A 108 8.24 16.71 -7.96
CA ALA A 108 9.03 16.88 -9.18
C ALA A 108 8.25 17.56 -10.32
N GLY A 109 6.96 17.90 -10.14
CA GLY A 109 6.13 18.45 -11.20
C GLY A 109 5.91 17.47 -12.38
N ARG A 110 5.90 16.16 -12.11
CA ARG A 110 5.84 15.09 -13.14
C ARG A 110 4.54 14.30 -13.13
N ILE A 111 3.46 14.87 -12.58
CA ILE A 111 2.13 14.29 -12.73
C ILE A 111 1.72 14.46 -14.19
N PRO A 112 1.32 13.38 -14.90
CA PRO A 112 0.88 13.49 -16.29
C PRO A 112 -0.36 14.40 -16.41
N ASP A 113 -0.44 15.11 -17.54
CA ASP A 113 -1.62 15.90 -17.87
C ASP A 113 -2.86 14.99 -17.92
N GLY A 114 -3.96 15.48 -17.36
CA GLY A 114 -5.21 14.73 -17.29
C GLY A 114 -5.30 13.66 -16.21
N GLU A 115 -4.22 13.35 -15.48
CA GLU A 115 -4.24 12.29 -14.47
C GLU A 115 -5.24 12.58 -13.33
N TRP A 116 -5.35 13.83 -12.88
CA TRP A 116 -6.37 14.22 -11.91
C TRP A 116 -7.80 14.10 -12.44
N ALA A 117 -8.03 14.41 -13.72
CA ALA A 117 -9.33 14.21 -14.36
C ALA A 117 -9.68 12.72 -14.45
N ALA A 118 -8.69 11.86 -14.72
CA ALA A 118 -8.87 10.42 -14.72
C ALA A 118 -9.20 9.87 -13.32
N VAL A 119 -8.60 10.41 -12.26
CA VAL A 119 -8.96 10.10 -10.87
C VAL A 119 -10.39 10.52 -10.57
N GLU A 120 -10.77 11.75 -10.94
CA GLU A 120 -12.11 12.28 -10.69
C GLU A 120 -13.19 11.45 -11.39
N ALA A 121 -13.00 11.11 -12.66
CA ALA A 121 -13.92 10.26 -13.42
C ALA A 121 -14.06 8.88 -12.76
N TYR A 122 -12.93 8.27 -12.38
CA TYR A 122 -12.93 6.98 -11.71
C TYR A 122 -13.66 6.99 -10.36
N VAL A 123 -13.38 7.99 -9.52
CA VAL A 123 -14.00 8.10 -8.20
C VAL A 123 -15.49 8.42 -8.31
N THR A 124 -15.89 9.24 -9.29
CA THR A 124 -17.31 9.56 -9.54
C THR A 124 -18.10 8.30 -9.93
N GLU A 125 -17.51 7.42 -10.74
CA GLU A 125 -18.13 6.14 -11.12
C GLU A 125 -18.34 5.20 -9.89
N LEU A 126 -17.54 5.36 -8.85
CA LEU A 126 -17.59 4.49 -7.66
C LEU A 126 -18.64 4.91 -6.64
N LYS A 127 -19.16 6.14 -6.70
CA LYS A 127 -20.12 6.65 -5.72
C LYS A 127 -21.43 5.88 -5.74
N SER A 128 -21.97 5.67 -4.56
CA SER A 128 -23.33 5.20 -4.33
C SER A 128 -24.09 6.24 -3.52
N GLU A 129 -25.32 6.54 -3.87
CA GLU A 129 -26.19 7.43 -3.09
C GLU A 129 -26.73 6.75 -1.82
N GLU A 130 -26.73 5.42 -1.81
CA GLU A 130 -27.33 4.62 -0.74
C GLU A 130 -26.40 4.33 0.43
N ARG A 131 -25.07 4.44 0.22
CA ARG A 131 -24.06 3.99 1.20
C ARG A 131 -23.03 5.09 1.46
N PRO A 132 -22.75 5.42 2.72
CA PRO A 132 -21.71 6.38 3.05
C PRO A 132 -20.34 5.81 2.66
N LEU A 133 -19.53 6.63 1.98
CA LEU A 133 -18.18 6.27 1.57
C LEU A 133 -17.15 6.82 2.56
N TYR A 134 -16.32 5.94 3.10
CA TYR A 134 -15.20 6.27 3.97
C TYR A 134 -13.88 6.05 3.22
N ALA A 135 -12.91 6.90 3.46
CA ALA A 135 -11.56 6.66 2.97
C ALA A 135 -10.80 5.71 3.90
N ILE A 136 -9.92 4.90 3.33
CA ILE A 136 -8.91 4.13 4.07
C ILE A 136 -7.55 4.55 3.55
N GLY A 137 -6.78 5.23 4.38
CA GLY A 137 -5.41 5.61 4.06
C GLY A 137 -4.41 4.62 4.61
N THR A 138 -3.43 4.18 3.81
CA THR A 138 -2.37 3.28 4.25
C THR A 138 -0.98 3.84 4.00
N GLY A 139 0.02 3.11 4.50
CA GLY A 139 1.41 3.49 4.36
C GLY A 139 1.91 4.49 5.40
N GLY A 140 3.19 4.81 5.29
CA GLY A 140 3.90 5.61 6.29
C GLY A 140 3.40 7.05 6.42
N ASN A 141 2.89 7.65 5.33
CA ASN A 141 2.34 8.99 5.34
C ASN A 141 0.99 9.04 6.06
N ALA A 142 0.07 8.12 5.76
CA ALA A 142 -1.22 8.02 6.44
C ALA A 142 -1.05 7.80 7.96
N ASN A 143 -0.20 6.85 8.35
CA ASN A 143 0.12 6.60 9.76
C ASN A 143 0.69 7.84 10.46
N ARG A 144 1.50 8.64 9.77
CA ARG A 144 2.06 9.86 10.35
C ARG A 144 1.01 10.95 10.47
N LEU A 145 0.17 11.14 9.47
CA LEU A 145 -0.95 12.09 9.50
C LEU A 145 -1.92 11.78 10.64
N GLN A 146 -2.25 10.51 10.88
CA GLN A 146 -3.09 10.10 12.01
C GLN A 146 -2.49 10.52 13.36
N ARG A 147 -1.18 10.28 13.57
CA ARG A 147 -0.50 10.70 14.80
C ARG A 147 -0.51 12.22 14.97
N LEU A 148 -0.29 12.98 13.89
CA LEU A 148 -0.32 14.43 13.91
C LEU A 148 -1.72 14.98 14.12
N ALA A 149 -2.74 14.28 13.65
CA ALA A 149 -4.14 14.60 13.90
C ALA A 149 -4.58 14.28 15.34
N LEU A 150 -3.71 13.68 16.18
CA LEU A 150 -4.06 13.23 17.52
C LEU A 150 -5.37 12.44 17.56
N THR A 151 -5.57 11.58 16.58
CA THR A 151 -6.74 10.71 16.48
C THR A 151 -6.34 9.32 16.99
N PRO A 152 -7.11 8.70 17.89
CA PRO A 152 -6.89 7.33 18.32
C PRO A 152 -6.80 6.38 17.12
N ARG A 153 -6.08 5.27 17.30
CA ARG A 153 -5.75 4.38 16.18
C ARG A 153 -6.92 3.56 15.63
N ASP A 154 -7.94 3.42 16.42
CA ASP A 154 -9.21 2.74 16.13
C ASP A 154 -10.29 3.69 15.62
N GLU A 155 -10.02 5.00 15.63
CA GLU A 155 -10.92 6.03 15.15
C GLU A 155 -10.56 6.54 13.77
N ALA A 156 -11.58 6.92 13.00
CA ALA A 156 -11.40 7.58 11.72
C ALA A 156 -11.04 9.07 11.92
N ILE A 157 -10.13 9.57 11.10
CA ILE A 157 -9.78 10.99 11.09
C ILE A 157 -10.86 11.76 10.32
N PRO A 158 -11.59 12.70 10.95
CA PRO A 158 -12.49 13.59 10.21
C PRO A 158 -11.71 14.40 9.16
N GLU A 159 -12.29 14.60 7.99
CA GLU A 159 -11.66 15.34 6.88
C GLU A 159 -11.19 16.74 7.32
N GLY A 160 -12.01 17.48 8.07
CA GLY A 160 -11.65 18.79 8.60
C GLY A 160 -10.42 18.79 9.50
N LYS A 161 -10.22 17.72 10.29
CA LYS A 161 -9.04 17.54 11.14
C LYS A 161 -7.79 17.24 10.31
N LEU A 162 -7.93 16.41 9.27
CA LEU A 162 -6.84 16.12 8.33
C LEU A 162 -6.44 17.39 7.56
N ARG A 163 -7.41 18.19 7.12
CA ARG A 163 -7.20 19.47 6.44
C ARG A 163 -6.42 20.47 7.31
N LYS A 164 -6.78 20.57 8.60
CA LYS A 164 -6.04 21.41 9.56
C LYS A 164 -4.59 20.98 9.68
N VAL A 165 -4.33 19.69 9.87
CA VAL A 165 -2.97 19.14 9.93
C VAL A 165 -2.18 19.44 8.65
N ALA A 166 -2.79 19.23 7.48
CA ALA A 166 -2.16 19.54 6.20
C ALA A 166 -1.78 21.02 6.08
N ALA A 167 -2.69 21.93 6.47
CA ALA A 167 -2.45 23.37 6.45
C ALA A 167 -1.32 23.78 7.42
N ASP A 168 -1.30 23.24 8.63
CA ASP A 168 -0.25 23.53 9.62
C ASP A 168 1.12 23.04 9.12
N LEU A 169 1.19 21.86 8.52
CA LEU A 169 2.40 21.35 7.90
C LEU A 169 2.86 22.20 6.71
N ALA A 170 1.94 22.66 5.86
CA ALA A 170 2.25 23.44 4.67
C ALA A 170 2.87 24.81 4.98
N ARG A 171 2.52 25.41 6.13
CA ARG A 171 3.09 26.69 6.61
C ARG A 171 4.55 26.59 7.04
N LEU A 172 5.05 25.38 7.24
CA LEU A 172 6.40 25.13 7.76
C LEU A 172 7.35 24.73 6.62
N SER A 173 8.60 25.21 6.69
CA SER A 173 9.67 24.67 5.86
C SER A 173 9.93 23.19 6.19
N VAL A 174 10.54 22.46 5.27
CA VAL A 174 10.92 21.04 5.47
C VAL A 174 11.74 20.87 6.74
N GLU A 175 12.70 21.77 6.99
CA GLU A 175 13.54 21.73 8.17
C GLU A 175 12.74 21.95 9.47
N LYS A 176 11.80 22.92 9.48
CA LYS A 176 10.91 23.12 10.62
C LYS A 176 10.01 21.92 10.86
N ARG A 177 9.47 21.27 9.82
CA ARG A 177 8.70 20.01 9.94
C ARG A 177 9.54 18.91 10.58
N ARG A 178 10.81 18.77 10.19
CA ARG A 178 11.74 17.78 10.77
C ARG A 178 11.91 18.00 12.26
N ARG A 179 12.21 19.23 12.68
CA ARG A 179 12.46 19.56 14.09
C ARG A 179 11.21 19.50 14.95
N GLN A 180 10.14 20.16 14.52
CA GLN A 180 8.93 20.29 15.33
C GLN A 180 8.13 18.99 15.46
N TYR A 181 8.08 18.19 14.39
CA TYR A 181 7.29 16.96 14.37
C TYR A 181 8.16 15.69 14.36
N HIS A 182 9.46 15.82 14.57
CA HIS A 182 10.41 14.68 14.55
C HIS A 182 10.25 13.80 13.31
N LEU A 183 10.10 14.44 12.13
CA LEU A 183 9.98 13.72 10.87
C LEU A 183 11.36 13.33 10.36
N LYS A 184 11.48 12.10 9.86
CA LYS A 184 12.66 11.67 9.11
C LYS A 184 12.81 12.53 7.84
N PRO A 185 14.04 12.73 7.32
CA PRO A 185 14.26 13.52 6.10
C PRO A 185 13.37 13.12 4.93
N ASP A 186 13.30 11.80 4.67
CA ASP A 186 12.51 11.17 3.60
C ASP A 186 10.98 11.25 3.80
N ARG A 187 10.53 11.87 4.90
CA ARG A 187 9.11 12.08 5.22
C ARG A 187 8.72 13.54 5.27
N ALA A 188 9.65 14.41 5.66
CA ALA A 188 9.35 15.82 5.89
C ALA A 188 9.01 16.58 4.60
N ASP A 189 9.52 16.17 3.45
CA ASP A 189 9.23 16.73 2.14
C ASP A 189 7.93 16.17 1.55
N VAL A 190 7.68 14.86 1.69
CA VAL A 190 6.53 14.19 1.05
C VAL A 190 5.23 14.20 1.84
N ILE A 191 5.25 14.57 3.13
CA ILE A 191 4.06 14.52 3.99
C ILE A 191 2.95 15.50 3.55
N VAL A 192 3.31 16.68 3.07
CA VAL A 192 2.34 17.67 2.57
C VAL A 192 1.75 17.24 1.23
N PRO A 193 2.55 16.84 0.22
CA PRO A 193 2.03 16.21 -0.98
C PRO A 193 1.08 15.04 -0.69
N ALA A 194 1.44 14.14 0.24
CA ALA A 194 0.59 13.03 0.61
C ALA A 194 -0.76 13.49 1.19
N ALA A 195 -0.74 14.43 2.13
CA ALA A 195 -1.96 14.97 2.73
C ALA A 195 -2.87 15.61 1.68
N ASN A 196 -2.30 16.34 0.72
CA ASN A 196 -3.04 16.98 -0.37
C ASN A 196 -3.67 15.93 -1.31
N ILE A 197 -2.96 14.84 -1.61
CA ILE A 197 -3.51 13.74 -2.43
C ILE A 197 -4.69 13.10 -1.71
N TYR A 198 -4.55 12.72 -0.43
CA TYR A 198 -5.67 12.16 0.36
C TYR A 198 -6.87 13.10 0.36
N LEU A 199 -6.68 14.36 0.73
CA LEU A 199 -7.75 15.34 0.83
C LEU A 199 -8.47 15.59 -0.50
N LYS A 200 -7.73 15.67 -1.60
CA LYS A 200 -8.31 15.89 -2.92
C LYS A 200 -9.13 14.68 -3.37
N ILE A 201 -8.62 13.45 -3.17
CA ILE A 201 -9.37 12.23 -3.48
C ILE A 201 -10.60 12.09 -2.58
N MET A 202 -10.48 12.36 -1.28
CA MET A 202 -11.60 12.33 -0.35
C MET A 202 -12.70 13.34 -0.76
N ALA A 203 -12.33 14.56 -1.16
CA ALA A 203 -13.28 15.55 -1.63
C ALA A 203 -14.01 15.08 -2.89
N MET A 204 -13.28 14.55 -3.89
CA MET A 204 -13.86 13.97 -5.10
C MET A 204 -14.80 12.80 -4.76
N ALA A 205 -14.44 11.98 -3.79
CA ALA A 205 -15.22 10.82 -3.34
C ALA A 205 -16.44 11.18 -2.47
N GLY A 206 -16.46 12.36 -1.88
CA GLY A 206 -17.41 12.72 -0.83
C GLY A 206 -17.15 12.01 0.49
N ALA A 207 -15.92 11.52 0.71
CA ALA A 207 -15.55 10.82 1.93
C ALA A 207 -15.25 11.81 3.06
N SER A 208 -16.04 11.77 4.11
CA SER A 208 -15.94 12.68 5.28
C SER A 208 -14.91 12.25 6.31
N HIS A 209 -14.47 11.00 6.28
CA HIS A 209 -13.57 10.40 7.27
C HIS A 209 -12.53 9.51 6.61
N MET A 210 -11.34 9.42 7.20
CA MET A 210 -10.27 8.52 6.78
C MET A 210 -9.86 7.59 7.93
N LEU A 211 -10.05 6.30 7.74
CA LEU A 211 -9.49 5.25 8.59
C LEU A 211 -8.02 5.02 8.23
N VAL A 212 -7.19 4.76 9.23
CA VAL A 212 -5.77 4.44 9.02
C VAL A 212 -5.43 3.15 9.77
N PRO A 213 -5.67 2.00 9.14
CA PRO A 213 -5.37 0.71 9.76
C PRO A 213 -3.86 0.49 9.92
N LYS A 214 -3.47 -0.36 10.87
CA LYS A 214 -2.07 -0.72 11.11
C LYS A 214 -1.49 -1.69 10.08
N VAL A 215 -2.26 -2.11 9.11
CA VAL A 215 -1.88 -3.08 8.09
C VAL A 215 -1.44 -2.39 6.80
N GLY A 216 -0.48 -2.96 6.12
CA GLY A 216 0.06 -2.45 4.86
C GLY A 216 0.46 -3.57 3.90
N LEU A 217 1.15 -3.19 2.83
CA LEU A 217 1.61 -4.13 1.80
C LEU A 217 2.43 -5.29 2.39
N VAL A 218 3.32 -5.00 3.33
CA VAL A 218 4.19 -6.03 3.95
C VAL A 218 3.37 -7.08 4.70
N ASP A 219 2.34 -6.67 5.43
CA ASP A 219 1.46 -7.59 6.14
C ASP A 219 0.73 -8.52 5.17
N GLY A 220 0.23 -7.98 4.03
CA GLY A 220 -0.38 -8.77 2.96
C GLY A 220 0.58 -9.72 2.27
N MET A 221 1.80 -9.26 2.07
CA MET A 221 2.86 -10.11 1.52
C MET A 221 3.15 -11.30 2.44
N ILE A 222 3.29 -11.06 3.76
CA ILE A 222 3.55 -12.12 4.74
C ILE A 222 2.41 -13.13 4.76
N LEU A 223 1.15 -12.69 4.81
CA LEU A 223 0.00 -13.59 4.80
C LEU A 223 -0.09 -14.40 3.50
N SER A 224 0.05 -13.75 2.34
CA SER A 224 0.04 -14.45 1.05
C SER A 224 1.16 -15.49 0.96
N THR A 225 2.37 -15.12 1.39
CA THR A 225 3.53 -16.03 1.43
C THR A 225 3.28 -17.22 2.36
N HIS A 226 2.70 -16.99 3.53
CA HIS A 226 2.34 -18.04 4.47
C HIS A 226 1.26 -18.98 3.93
N GLU A 227 0.24 -18.45 3.27
CA GLU A 227 -0.79 -19.27 2.62
C GLU A 227 -0.21 -20.16 1.49
N GLU A 228 0.70 -19.63 0.69
CA GLU A 228 1.39 -20.37 -0.36
C GLU A 228 2.26 -21.48 0.24
N TRP A 229 2.99 -21.18 1.31
CA TRP A 229 3.77 -22.18 2.04
C TRP A 229 2.89 -23.30 2.61
N LEU A 230 1.77 -22.97 3.25
CA LEU A 230 0.82 -23.97 3.75
C LEU A 230 0.26 -24.87 2.66
N LYS A 231 -0.03 -24.32 1.47
CA LYS A 231 -0.47 -25.11 0.31
C LYS A 231 0.62 -26.05 -0.16
N SER A 232 1.87 -25.59 -0.27
CA SER A 232 3.01 -26.41 -0.68
C SER A 232 3.26 -27.59 0.29
N GLN A 233 3.18 -27.34 1.61
CA GLN A 233 3.31 -28.39 2.62
C GLN A 233 2.22 -29.46 2.52
N LYS A 234 0.97 -29.06 2.27
CA LYS A 234 -0.16 -29.98 2.06
C LYS A 234 0.03 -30.83 0.81
N GLU A 235 0.53 -30.24 -0.27
CA GLU A 235 0.80 -30.97 -1.52
C GLU A 235 1.96 -31.96 -1.35
N GLU A 236 3.02 -31.56 -0.68
CA GLU A 236 4.16 -32.44 -0.39
C GLU A 236 3.75 -33.62 0.48
N ALA A 237 2.95 -33.38 1.52
CA ALA A 237 2.42 -34.44 2.37
C ALA A 237 1.54 -35.42 1.58
N LYS A 238 0.70 -34.93 0.66
CA LYS A 238 -0.09 -35.78 -0.25
C LYS A 238 0.81 -36.63 -1.17
N ARG A 239 1.87 -36.02 -1.74
CA ARG A 239 2.84 -36.75 -2.60
C ARG A 239 3.60 -37.83 -1.82
N LYS A 240 4.03 -37.54 -0.59
CA LYS A 240 4.70 -38.54 0.30
C LYS A 240 3.76 -39.70 0.61
N LYS A 241 2.49 -39.46 0.96
CA LYS A 241 1.50 -40.51 1.21
C LYS A 241 1.22 -41.35 -0.04
N ALA A 242 1.10 -40.73 -1.22
CA ALA A 242 0.88 -41.43 -2.47
C ALA A 242 2.08 -42.33 -2.88
N LYS A 243 3.32 -41.85 -2.63
CA LYS A 243 4.53 -42.67 -2.86
C LYS A 243 4.62 -43.86 -1.90
N ALA A 244 4.32 -43.64 -0.62
CA ALA A 244 4.32 -44.74 0.38
C ALA A 244 3.28 -45.81 0.07
N ALA A 245 2.07 -45.41 -0.40
CA ALA A 245 1.03 -46.36 -0.81
C ALA A 245 1.38 -47.14 -2.09
N LYS A 246 2.23 -46.62 -2.98
CA LYS A 246 2.71 -47.33 -4.19
C LYS A 246 3.87 -48.30 -3.87
N SER A 247 4.68 -48.02 -2.87
CA SER A 247 5.79 -48.94 -2.46
C SER A 247 5.34 -50.06 -1.51
N ALA A 248 4.11 -50.02 -1.01
CA ALA A 248 3.50 -51.04 -0.17
C ALA A 248 2.63 -52.06 -0.98
N LYS A 249 2.56 -51.89 -2.28
CA LYS A 249 1.97 -52.83 -3.25
C LYS A 249 3.06 -53.52 -4.05
#